data_5b4821ac7dc867d32ba0c813bf6990d6
#
_entry.id   5b4821ac7dc867d32ba0c813bf6990d6
#
_cell.length_a   1.000
_cell.length_b   1.000
_cell.length_c   1.000
_cell.angle_alpha   90.00
_cell.angle_beta   90.00
_cell.angle_gamma   90.00
#
_symmetry.space_group_name_H-M   'P 1'
#
loop_
_entity.id
_entity.type
_entity.pdbx_description
1 polymer ?
#
loop_
_entity_poly.entity_id
_entity_poly.type
_entity_poly.pdbx_seq_one_letter_code
_entity_poly.pdbx_strand_id
1 'polypeptide(L)'
;MKKVIKIILVIVVAFYLFKVPSIVRKFYPLKYSESIYKYADKYEVDPYLIAAIIRTESSFNPGAVSSKGAKGLMQIMPETGEWISMKMDIKGHGEEKLFIPDYNINMGCWYISDLIKQFDNFDLALASYNGGKGNVQKWLKDTRYSKDGETLSYIPFKETDKYVKKVKVSYNIYKFLYGR
;
A
#
# COMPACT_ATOMS: atom_id res chain seq x y z
N MET A 1 -22.02 -23.82 38.66
CA MET A 1 -21.19 -24.17 37.50
C MET A 1 -21.50 -23.33 36.23
N LYS A 2 -22.73 -23.32 35.68
CA LYS A 2 -23.04 -22.58 34.43
C LYS A 2 -22.77 -21.06 34.49
N LYS A 3 -23.00 -20.37 35.64
CA LYS A 3 -22.67 -18.94 35.81
C LYS A 3 -21.16 -18.66 35.78
N VAL A 4 -20.38 -19.52 36.46
CA VAL A 4 -18.91 -19.38 36.50
C VAL A 4 -18.30 -19.56 35.09
N ILE A 5 -18.78 -20.55 34.34
CA ILE A 5 -18.34 -20.77 32.95
C ILE A 5 -18.65 -19.55 32.06
N LYS A 6 -19.84 -18.93 32.22
CA LYS A 6 -20.18 -17.70 31.47
C LYS A 6 -19.25 -16.54 31.83
N ILE A 7 -18.91 -16.35 33.09
CA ILE A 7 -18.00 -15.29 33.54
C ILE A 7 -16.59 -15.52 32.96
N ILE A 8 -16.08 -16.76 33.03
CA ILE A 8 -14.78 -17.10 32.44
C ILE A 8 -14.78 -16.83 30.92
N LEU A 9 -15.83 -17.22 30.20
CA LEU A 9 -15.96 -16.96 28.78
C LEU A 9 -15.92 -15.47 28.46
N VAL A 10 -16.63 -14.64 29.22
CA VAL A 10 -16.63 -13.18 29.05
C VAL A 10 -15.22 -12.59 29.28
N ILE A 11 -14.51 -13.04 30.32
CA ILE A 11 -13.15 -12.59 30.62
C ILE A 11 -12.20 -12.99 29.49
N VAL A 12 -12.28 -14.21 28.99
CA VAL A 12 -11.47 -14.70 27.87
C VAL A 12 -11.75 -13.89 26.60
N VAL A 13 -13.01 -13.66 26.26
CA VAL A 13 -13.40 -12.83 25.11
C VAL A 13 -12.90 -11.40 25.27
N ALA A 14 -13.06 -10.79 26.43
CA ALA A 14 -12.54 -9.46 26.72
C ALA A 14 -11.02 -9.40 26.58
N PHE A 15 -10.30 -10.40 27.10
CA PHE A 15 -8.85 -10.51 26.96
C PHE A 15 -8.43 -10.55 25.48
N TYR A 16 -9.09 -11.36 24.65
CA TYR A 16 -8.80 -11.42 23.20
C TYR A 16 -9.11 -10.10 22.51
N LEU A 17 -10.24 -9.47 22.80
CA LEU A 17 -10.63 -8.19 22.20
C LEU A 17 -9.65 -7.06 22.51
N PHE A 18 -9.06 -7.02 23.72
CA PHE A 18 -8.14 -5.94 24.12
C PHE A 18 -6.66 -6.27 23.89
N LYS A 19 -6.23 -7.51 24.06
CA LYS A 19 -4.81 -7.90 23.98
C LYS A 19 -4.36 -8.27 22.58
N VAL A 20 -5.19 -8.93 21.78
CA VAL A 20 -4.83 -9.33 20.42
C VAL A 20 -4.51 -8.11 19.54
N PRO A 21 -5.33 -7.04 19.50
CA PRO A 21 -4.98 -5.85 18.73
C PRO A 21 -3.65 -5.21 19.18
N SER A 22 -3.37 -5.18 20.48
CA SER A 22 -2.13 -4.63 21.02
C SER A 22 -0.90 -5.44 20.59
N ILE A 23 -1.01 -6.76 20.53
CA ILE A 23 0.05 -7.65 20.02
C ILE A 23 0.22 -7.47 18.53
N VAL A 24 -0.87 -7.44 17.77
CA VAL A 24 -0.83 -7.30 16.30
C VAL A 24 -0.24 -5.95 15.89
N ARG A 25 -0.50 -4.86 16.63
CA ARG A 25 0.11 -3.53 16.38
C ARG A 25 1.64 -3.55 16.45
N LYS A 26 2.28 -4.46 17.20
CA LYS A 26 3.75 -4.61 17.20
C LYS A 26 4.27 -5.08 15.84
N PHE A 27 3.50 -5.91 15.15
CA PHE A 27 3.83 -6.42 13.81
C PHE A 27 3.33 -5.53 12.68
N TYR A 28 2.35 -4.66 12.95
CA TYR A 28 1.76 -3.69 12.03
C TYR A 28 1.87 -2.27 12.60
N PRO A 29 3.09 -1.75 12.82
CA PRO A 29 3.26 -0.40 13.34
C PRO A 29 2.81 0.63 12.29
N LEU A 30 2.20 1.72 12.74
CA LEU A 30 1.87 2.87 11.89
C LEU A 30 2.93 3.97 12.10
N LYS A 31 4.14 3.73 11.59
CA LYS A 31 5.21 4.72 11.59
C LYS A 31 4.93 5.81 10.54
N TYR A 32 5.50 6.99 10.72
CA TYR A 32 5.31 8.14 9.81
C TYR A 32 3.83 8.51 9.62
N SER A 33 3.00 8.29 10.63
CA SER A 33 1.55 8.50 10.56
C SER A 33 1.18 9.92 10.16
N GLU A 34 1.92 10.93 10.64
CA GLU A 34 1.70 12.34 10.29
C GLU A 34 1.82 12.56 8.77
N SER A 35 2.92 12.15 8.15
CA SER A 35 3.11 12.25 6.70
C SER A 35 2.09 11.41 5.93
N ILE A 36 1.78 10.19 6.43
CA ILE A 36 0.77 9.31 5.80
C ILE A 36 -0.59 9.99 5.79
N TYR A 37 -1.09 10.49 6.92
CA TYR A 37 -2.39 11.16 6.97
C TYR A 37 -2.40 12.45 6.16
N LYS A 38 -1.36 13.28 6.26
CA LYS A 38 -1.21 14.53 5.50
C LYS A 38 -1.33 14.31 3.99
N TYR A 39 -0.60 13.36 3.44
CA TYR A 39 -0.55 13.15 1.99
C TYR A 39 -1.69 12.25 1.49
N ALA A 40 -2.20 11.35 2.31
CA ALA A 40 -3.40 10.60 2.00
C ALA A 40 -4.62 11.53 1.85
N ASP A 41 -4.79 12.47 2.76
CA ASP A 41 -5.84 13.51 2.68
C ASP A 41 -5.64 14.39 1.44
N LYS A 42 -4.42 14.91 1.23
CA LYS A 42 -4.09 15.77 0.08
C LYS A 42 -4.43 15.14 -1.28
N TYR A 43 -4.26 13.83 -1.43
CA TYR A 43 -4.45 13.13 -2.69
C TYR A 43 -5.68 12.22 -2.72
N GLU A 44 -6.54 12.33 -1.71
CA GLU A 44 -7.83 11.62 -1.60
C GLU A 44 -7.66 10.10 -1.67
N VAL A 45 -6.66 9.57 -0.95
CA VAL A 45 -6.43 8.13 -0.80
C VAL A 45 -6.59 7.68 0.65
N ASP A 46 -6.99 6.44 0.87
CA ASP A 46 -7.12 5.91 2.22
C ASP A 46 -5.73 5.79 2.90
N PRO A 47 -5.49 6.42 4.08
CA PRO A 47 -4.19 6.38 4.76
C PRO A 47 -3.76 4.95 5.14
N TYR A 48 -4.70 4.04 5.35
CA TYR A 48 -4.40 2.64 5.65
C TYR A 48 -3.93 1.87 4.42
N LEU A 49 -4.34 2.28 3.22
CA LEU A 49 -3.77 1.79 1.97
C LEU A 49 -2.31 2.19 1.86
N ILE A 50 -1.98 3.46 2.13
CA ILE A 50 -0.59 3.95 2.10
C ILE A 50 0.27 3.17 3.11
N ALA A 51 -0.21 2.99 4.34
CA ALA A 51 0.49 2.19 5.34
C ALA A 51 0.71 0.73 4.88
N ALA A 52 -0.27 0.13 4.22
CA ALA A 52 -0.18 -1.23 3.69
C ALA A 52 0.84 -1.35 2.54
N ILE A 53 0.90 -0.36 1.65
CA ILE A 53 1.91 -0.27 0.59
C ILE A 53 3.30 -0.15 1.23
N ILE A 54 3.53 0.83 2.12
CA ILE A 54 4.82 1.04 2.79
C ILE A 54 5.29 -0.23 3.51
N ARG A 55 4.37 -0.91 4.21
CA ARG A 55 4.69 -2.17 4.88
C ARG A 55 5.13 -3.25 3.89
N THR A 56 4.44 -3.36 2.77
CA THR A 56 4.71 -4.40 1.76
C THR A 56 6.00 -4.13 1.01
N GLU A 57 6.30 -2.85 0.71
CA GLU A 57 7.46 -2.41 -0.06
C GLU A 57 8.76 -2.42 0.75
N SER A 58 8.74 -1.85 1.95
CA SER A 58 9.97 -1.61 2.72
C SER A 58 9.91 -2.07 4.18
N SER A 59 8.77 -2.54 4.66
CA SER A 59 8.52 -2.75 6.10
C SER A 59 8.84 -1.49 6.93
N PHE A 60 8.54 -0.30 6.40
CA PHE A 60 8.84 1.02 6.99
C PHE A 60 10.33 1.33 7.14
N ASN A 61 11.20 0.75 6.29
CA ASN A 61 12.62 1.12 6.23
C ASN A 61 12.83 2.24 5.19
N PRO A 62 13.17 3.49 5.62
CA PRO A 62 13.37 4.60 4.69
C PRO A 62 14.62 4.46 3.84
N GLY A 63 15.61 3.68 4.28
CA GLY A 63 16.85 3.40 3.55
C GLY A 63 16.77 2.17 2.64
N ALA A 64 15.56 1.59 2.41
CA ALA A 64 15.43 0.39 1.60
C ALA A 64 15.80 0.66 0.13
N VAL A 65 16.56 -0.27 -0.45
CA VAL A 65 16.90 -0.31 -1.89
C VAL A 65 16.63 -1.72 -2.39
N SER A 66 15.81 -1.85 -3.44
CA SER A 66 15.56 -3.15 -4.06
C SER A 66 16.70 -3.54 -5.02
N SER A 67 16.75 -4.81 -5.41
CA SER A 67 17.69 -5.30 -6.44
C SER A 67 17.52 -4.62 -7.81
N LYS A 68 16.35 -4.02 -8.06
CA LYS A 68 16.03 -3.26 -9.28
C LYS A 68 16.29 -1.76 -9.12
N GLY A 69 16.73 -1.28 -7.95
CA GLY A 69 17.05 0.12 -7.69
C GLY A 69 15.89 0.96 -7.15
N ALA A 70 14.73 0.37 -6.83
CA ALA A 70 13.63 1.09 -6.18
C ALA A 70 14.04 1.56 -4.77
N LYS A 71 13.62 2.76 -4.34
CA LYS A 71 14.15 3.46 -3.17
C LYS A 71 13.08 3.88 -2.18
N GLY A 72 13.43 3.81 -0.91
CA GLY A 72 12.71 4.40 0.21
C GLY A 72 11.46 3.63 0.63
N LEU A 73 10.61 4.29 1.39
CA LEU A 73 9.44 3.70 2.07
C LEU A 73 8.47 3.03 1.11
N MET A 74 8.17 3.68 -0.01
CA MET A 74 7.21 3.24 -1.01
C MET A 74 7.87 2.65 -2.27
N GLN A 75 9.19 2.39 -2.21
CA GLN A 75 9.97 1.74 -3.26
C GLN A 75 9.75 2.36 -4.65
N ILE A 76 9.99 3.67 -4.75
CA ILE A 76 9.85 4.41 -6.00
C ILE A 76 11.11 4.19 -6.83
N MET A 77 10.95 3.78 -8.10
CA MET A 77 12.04 3.71 -9.06
C MET A 77 12.53 5.13 -9.41
N PRO A 78 13.85 5.37 -9.58
CA PRO A 78 14.37 6.69 -9.92
C PRO A 78 13.67 7.35 -11.10
N GLU A 79 13.48 6.62 -12.20
CA GLU A 79 12.82 7.12 -13.41
C GLU A 79 11.34 7.46 -13.15
N THR A 80 10.67 6.66 -12.30
CA THR A 80 9.29 6.94 -11.86
C THR A 80 9.26 8.19 -10.99
N GLY A 81 10.23 8.36 -10.08
CA GLY A 81 10.38 9.55 -9.25
C GLY A 81 10.58 10.82 -10.07
N GLU A 82 11.43 10.76 -11.07
CA GLU A 82 11.62 11.88 -12.00
C GLU A 82 10.33 12.22 -12.75
N TRP A 83 9.65 11.23 -13.30
CA TRP A 83 8.38 11.44 -13.99
C TRP A 83 7.30 12.03 -13.05
N ILE A 84 7.17 11.52 -11.81
CA ILE A 84 6.27 12.06 -10.79
C ILE A 84 6.62 13.52 -10.49
N SER A 85 7.91 13.84 -10.30
CA SER A 85 8.36 15.19 -9.99
C SER A 85 7.99 16.20 -11.06
N MET A 86 8.10 15.81 -12.33
CA MET A 86 7.64 16.63 -13.45
C MET A 86 6.11 16.83 -13.43
N LYS A 87 5.33 15.79 -13.12
CA LYS A 87 3.88 15.87 -13.05
C LYS A 87 3.38 16.73 -11.88
N MET A 88 4.14 16.75 -10.78
CA MET A 88 3.83 17.53 -9.58
C MET A 88 4.46 18.93 -9.59
N ASP A 89 5.19 19.31 -10.64
CA ASP A 89 5.99 20.55 -10.72
C ASP A 89 6.96 20.72 -9.53
N ILE A 90 7.61 19.62 -9.12
CA ILE A 90 8.59 19.64 -8.05
C ILE A 90 9.96 20.00 -8.63
N LYS A 91 10.45 21.19 -8.29
CA LYS A 91 11.79 21.65 -8.67
C LYS A 91 12.88 21.00 -7.82
N GLY A 92 14.02 20.71 -8.46
CA GLY A 92 15.20 20.18 -7.77
C GLY A 92 14.96 18.75 -7.25
N HIS A 93 14.23 17.91 -7.99
CA HIS A 93 14.20 16.49 -7.72
C HIS A 93 15.61 15.90 -7.83
N GLY A 94 15.91 14.92 -6.98
CA GLY A 94 17.10 14.09 -7.04
C GLY A 94 16.76 12.74 -6.42
N GLU A 95 17.32 11.67 -6.92
CA GLU A 95 17.00 10.31 -6.46
C GLU A 95 17.36 10.07 -4.98
N GLU A 96 18.32 10.83 -4.44
CA GLU A 96 18.69 10.79 -3.02
C GLU A 96 17.55 11.26 -2.11
N LYS A 97 16.64 12.11 -2.60
CA LYS A 97 15.46 12.57 -1.87
C LYS A 97 14.43 11.48 -1.66
N LEU A 98 14.49 10.40 -2.46
CA LEU A 98 13.61 9.24 -2.27
C LEU A 98 13.87 8.49 -0.95
N PHE A 99 14.98 8.76 -0.26
CA PHE A 99 15.25 8.24 1.08
C PHE A 99 14.65 9.12 2.20
N ILE A 100 14.17 10.33 1.88
CA ILE A 100 13.51 11.22 2.84
C ILE A 100 12.06 10.77 3.02
N PRO A 101 11.63 10.35 4.24
CA PRO A 101 10.30 9.77 4.46
C PRO A 101 9.15 10.63 3.95
N ASP A 102 9.12 11.91 4.34
CA ASP A 102 8.04 12.84 3.96
C ASP A 102 7.97 13.02 2.44
N TYR A 103 9.10 13.13 1.77
CA TYR A 103 9.20 13.27 0.33
C TYR A 103 8.73 12.00 -0.40
N ASN A 104 9.20 10.84 0.03
CA ASN A 104 8.85 9.54 -0.58
C ASN A 104 7.36 9.24 -0.44
N ILE A 105 6.79 9.49 0.75
CA ILE A 105 5.34 9.31 1.00
C ILE A 105 4.52 10.29 0.15
N ASN A 106 4.94 11.57 0.04
CA ASN A 106 4.27 12.55 -0.82
C ASN A 106 4.17 12.06 -2.27
N MET A 107 5.29 11.63 -2.84
CA MET A 107 5.34 11.14 -4.22
C MET A 107 4.54 9.85 -4.40
N GLY A 108 4.70 8.90 -3.48
CA GLY A 108 3.99 7.62 -3.55
C GLY A 108 2.48 7.74 -3.39
N CYS A 109 2.01 8.64 -2.52
CA CYS A 109 0.57 8.95 -2.38
C CYS A 109 0.00 9.57 -3.65
N TRP A 110 0.71 10.51 -4.26
CA TRP A 110 0.32 11.09 -5.54
C TRP A 110 0.23 10.01 -6.62
N TYR A 111 1.24 9.15 -6.71
CA TYR A 111 1.31 8.12 -7.75
C TYR A 111 0.20 7.09 -7.63
N ILE A 112 -0.06 6.56 -6.44
CA ILE A 112 -1.17 5.60 -6.27
C ILE A 112 -2.53 6.26 -6.50
N SER A 113 -2.72 7.53 -6.11
CA SER A 113 -3.92 8.30 -6.43
C SER A 113 -4.13 8.43 -7.95
N ASP A 114 -3.07 8.78 -8.69
CA ASP A 114 -3.09 8.87 -10.15
C ASP A 114 -3.48 7.54 -10.80
N LEU A 115 -2.91 6.43 -10.32
CA LEU A 115 -3.24 5.09 -10.81
C LEU A 115 -4.69 4.70 -10.50
N ILE A 116 -5.21 5.02 -9.30
CA ILE A 116 -6.61 4.74 -8.94
C ILE A 116 -7.55 5.52 -9.87
N LYS A 117 -7.27 6.81 -10.11
CA LYS A 117 -8.07 7.65 -11.01
C LYS A 117 -8.05 7.17 -12.47
N GLN A 118 -6.91 6.61 -12.92
CA GLN A 118 -6.78 6.13 -14.29
C GLN A 118 -7.48 4.80 -14.56
N PHE A 119 -7.47 3.91 -13.60
CA PHE A 119 -8.01 2.55 -13.79
C PHE A 119 -9.43 2.39 -13.25
N ASP A 120 -9.87 3.28 -12.36
CA ASP A 120 -11.13 3.15 -11.59
C ASP A 120 -11.33 1.75 -10.98
N ASN A 121 -10.21 1.09 -10.69
CA ASN A 121 -10.17 -0.28 -10.18
C ASN A 121 -8.97 -0.44 -9.24
N PHE A 122 -9.26 -0.81 -8.00
CA PHE A 122 -8.28 -0.92 -6.94
C PHE A 122 -7.17 -1.97 -7.22
N ASP A 123 -7.57 -3.14 -7.73
CA ASP A 123 -6.63 -4.22 -8.00
C ASP A 123 -5.72 -3.89 -9.20
N LEU A 124 -6.27 -3.21 -10.22
CA LEU A 124 -5.48 -2.73 -11.37
C LEU A 124 -4.51 -1.61 -10.98
N ALA A 125 -4.93 -0.70 -10.10
CA ALA A 125 -4.04 0.34 -9.58
C ALA A 125 -2.85 -0.26 -8.81
N LEU A 126 -3.10 -1.23 -7.91
CA LEU A 126 -2.03 -1.94 -7.19
C LEU A 126 -1.15 -2.77 -8.13
N ALA A 127 -1.75 -3.45 -9.10
CA ALA A 127 -0.99 -4.20 -10.11
C ALA A 127 -0.12 -3.27 -10.96
N SER A 128 -0.62 -2.08 -11.28
CA SER A 128 0.13 -1.05 -12.02
C SER A 128 1.26 -0.45 -11.20
N TYR A 129 1.04 -0.25 -9.90
CA TYR A 129 2.06 0.26 -8.99
C TYR A 129 3.29 -0.66 -8.96
N ASN A 130 3.08 -1.97 -8.79
CA ASN A 130 4.16 -2.94 -8.70
C ASN A 130 4.64 -3.46 -10.06
N GLY A 131 3.72 -3.80 -10.95
CA GLY A 131 4.02 -4.44 -12.23
C GLY A 131 4.24 -3.47 -13.39
N GLY A 132 3.98 -2.16 -13.17
CA GLY A 132 4.06 -1.12 -14.17
C GLY A 132 2.77 -0.95 -14.99
N LYS A 133 2.32 0.30 -15.11
CA LYS A 133 1.10 0.70 -15.83
C LYS A 133 1.04 0.15 -17.25
N GLY A 134 2.15 0.21 -17.99
CA GLY A 134 2.21 -0.27 -19.38
C GLY A 134 1.96 -1.77 -19.52
N ASN A 135 2.36 -2.57 -18.53
CA ASN A 135 2.07 -4.00 -18.52
C ASN A 135 0.59 -4.26 -18.26
N VAL A 136 -0.01 -3.59 -17.28
CA VAL A 136 -1.44 -3.72 -17.00
C VAL A 136 -2.30 -3.32 -18.20
N GLN A 137 -1.95 -2.22 -18.88
CA GLN A 137 -2.64 -1.80 -20.11
C GLN A 137 -2.50 -2.83 -21.26
N LYS A 138 -1.36 -3.50 -21.38
CA LYS A 138 -1.16 -4.60 -22.34
C LYS A 138 -2.00 -5.82 -21.96
N TRP A 139 -2.07 -6.17 -20.68
CA TRP A 139 -2.88 -7.30 -20.21
C TRP A 139 -4.37 -7.07 -20.42
N LEU A 140 -4.86 -5.86 -20.20
CA LEU A 140 -6.27 -5.51 -20.44
C LEU A 140 -6.67 -5.63 -21.93
N LYS A 141 -5.72 -5.43 -22.85
CA LYS A 141 -5.95 -5.60 -24.31
C LYS A 141 -5.82 -7.05 -24.78
N ASP A 142 -5.33 -7.95 -23.97
CA ASP A 142 -5.09 -9.35 -24.33
C ASP A 142 -6.22 -10.24 -23.81
N THR A 143 -6.95 -10.87 -24.73
CA THR A 143 -8.11 -11.72 -24.42
C THR A 143 -7.79 -12.92 -23.54
N ARG A 144 -6.50 -13.30 -23.41
CA ARG A 144 -6.05 -14.34 -22.48
C ARG A 144 -6.17 -13.90 -21.02
N TYR A 145 -6.07 -12.61 -20.75
CA TYR A 145 -6.02 -12.03 -19.39
C TYR A 145 -7.26 -11.22 -19.06
N SER A 146 -7.89 -10.59 -20.05
CA SER A 146 -9.08 -9.78 -19.90
C SER A 146 -10.12 -10.14 -20.96
N LYS A 147 -11.38 -10.28 -20.54
CA LYS A 147 -12.49 -10.57 -21.47
C LYS A 147 -13.25 -9.32 -21.89
N ASP A 148 -13.22 -8.29 -21.05
CA ASP A 148 -13.99 -7.06 -21.17
C ASP A 148 -13.10 -5.84 -21.49
N GLY A 149 -11.78 -5.97 -21.39
CA GLY A 149 -10.83 -4.86 -21.53
C GLY A 149 -10.74 -3.95 -20.29
N GLU A 150 -11.54 -4.22 -19.27
CA GLU A 150 -11.67 -3.38 -18.07
C GLU A 150 -11.20 -4.10 -16.79
N THR A 151 -11.28 -5.43 -16.75
CA THR A 151 -10.87 -6.25 -15.61
C THR A 151 -9.92 -7.36 -16.01
N LEU A 152 -9.08 -7.81 -15.08
CA LEU A 152 -8.20 -8.95 -15.29
C LEU A 152 -8.78 -10.20 -14.64
N SER A 153 -8.90 -11.30 -15.42
CA SER A 153 -9.26 -12.63 -14.90
C SER A 153 -8.19 -13.15 -13.93
N TYR A 154 -6.94 -12.83 -14.17
CA TYR A 154 -5.79 -13.06 -13.28
C TYR A 154 -4.63 -12.16 -13.67
N ILE A 155 -3.71 -11.91 -12.73
CA ILE A 155 -2.51 -11.09 -12.95
C ILE A 155 -1.39 -12.02 -13.46
N PRO A 156 -0.85 -11.82 -14.69
CA PRO A 156 0.11 -12.74 -15.30
C PRO A 156 1.45 -12.83 -14.55
N PHE A 157 1.91 -11.71 -13.96
CA PHE A 157 3.15 -11.70 -13.19
C PHE A 157 2.90 -12.22 -11.77
N LYS A 158 3.46 -13.40 -11.44
CA LYS A 158 3.33 -14.02 -10.11
C LYS A 158 3.78 -13.10 -8.96
N GLU A 159 4.81 -12.28 -9.18
CA GLU A 159 5.29 -11.30 -8.19
C GLU A 159 4.20 -10.27 -7.91
N THR A 160 3.61 -9.68 -8.96
CA THR A 160 2.57 -8.67 -8.88
C THR A 160 1.27 -9.23 -8.28
N ASP A 161 0.87 -10.45 -8.65
CA ASP A 161 -0.30 -11.11 -8.02
C ASP A 161 -0.11 -11.29 -6.50
N LYS A 162 1.07 -11.75 -6.08
CA LYS A 162 1.40 -11.87 -4.66
C LYS A 162 1.43 -10.50 -3.96
N TYR A 163 1.94 -9.48 -4.64
CA TYR A 163 1.99 -8.11 -4.12
C TYR A 163 0.59 -7.58 -3.84
N VAL A 164 -0.31 -7.63 -4.83
CA VAL A 164 -1.70 -7.17 -4.69
C VAL A 164 -2.38 -7.86 -3.51
N LYS A 165 -2.26 -9.18 -3.40
CA LYS A 165 -2.81 -9.95 -2.28
C LYS A 165 -2.24 -9.52 -0.93
N LYS A 166 -0.92 -9.31 -0.84
CA LYS A 166 -0.26 -8.85 0.40
C LYS A 166 -0.72 -7.46 0.82
N VAL A 167 -0.81 -6.52 -0.12
CA VAL A 167 -1.29 -5.16 0.16
C VAL A 167 -2.73 -5.21 0.66
N LYS A 168 -3.62 -5.96 0.01
CA LYS A 168 -5.04 -6.09 0.43
C LYS A 168 -5.18 -6.67 1.84
N VAL A 169 -4.42 -7.71 2.17
CA VAL A 169 -4.41 -8.28 3.53
C VAL A 169 -3.91 -7.25 4.54
N SER A 170 -2.78 -6.59 4.26
CA SER A 170 -2.22 -5.56 5.14
C SER A 170 -3.18 -4.38 5.32
N TYR A 171 -3.83 -3.94 4.26
CA TYR A 171 -4.83 -2.87 4.28
C TYR A 171 -6.00 -3.19 5.22
N ASN A 172 -6.57 -4.38 5.12
CA ASN A 172 -7.65 -4.80 6.01
C ASN A 172 -7.20 -4.86 7.48
N ILE A 173 -5.96 -5.30 7.73
CA ILE A 173 -5.40 -5.32 9.09
C ILE A 173 -5.20 -3.89 9.62
N TYR A 174 -4.65 -2.96 8.82
CA TYR A 174 -4.51 -1.56 9.23
C TYR A 174 -5.86 -0.91 9.51
N LYS A 175 -6.86 -1.11 8.65
CA LYS A 175 -8.23 -0.62 8.90
C LYS A 175 -8.81 -1.17 10.21
N PHE A 176 -8.64 -2.45 10.47
CA PHE A 176 -9.10 -3.06 11.72
C PHE A 176 -8.39 -2.49 12.95
N LEU A 177 -7.07 -2.26 12.87
CA LEU A 177 -6.27 -1.82 14.01
C LEU A 177 -6.38 -0.33 14.31
N TYR A 178 -6.56 0.51 13.29
CA TYR A 178 -6.43 1.97 13.37
C TYR A 178 -7.63 2.74 12.82
N GLY A 179 -8.51 2.10 12.05
CA GLY A 179 -9.71 2.69 11.46
C GLY A 179 -10.85 2.80 12.47
N ARG A 180 -10.75 3.75 13.41
CA ARG A 180 -11.84 4.10 14.33
C ARG A 180 -12.48 5.41 13.93
#